data_9531e0b9c26a71c1c780214397dc0018
#
_entry.id   9531e0b9c26a71c1c780214397dc0018
#
_cell.length_a   1.000
_cell.length_b   1.000
_cell.length_c   1.000
_cell.angle_alpha   90.00
_cell.angle_beta   90.00
_cell.angle_gamma   90.00
#
_symmetry.space_group_name_H-M   'P 1'
#
loop_
_entity.id
_entity.type
_entity.pdbx_description
1 polymer ?
#
loop_
_entity_poly.entity_id
_entity_poly.type
_entity_poly.pdbx_seq_one_letter_code
_entity_poly.pdbx_strand_id
1 'polypeptide(L)'
;MQPNSDTQIRARLLAALNHDLRAPLARIATNAASGWADLGAVEHEARRQLEWLSDLQECARFELQAPELALAPAYLHALMRHVSHDGSELPALALLDARRLSQVLARIRDHAGGQLALRARHLPGEVELAFQAGQPDGPWIEVMATLADDRILPGVIVAAHLVRAMGGVLRQSGDGLRFAIRAPLAEEEDAMPPTPHFDWPEPFGAGHAILLLEPHQPMQDYLSEILESAEFDVQYEPGDRDPSLILCADESVWDIWPREEAPPVLLHTLLPPARPDDFVEVMYKPAPAAMLLSALRRRLEIRI
;
A
#
# COMPACT_ATOMS: atom_id res chain seq x y z
N MET A 1 -35.83 -28.15 13.35
CA MET A 1 -35.64 -27.58 12.01
C MET A 1 -34.62 -26.48 12.18
N GLN A 2 -33.35 -26.74 11.83
CA GLN A 2 -32.31 -25.68 11.90
C GLN A 2 -32.65 -24.66 10.82
N PRO A 3 -32.64 -23.35 11.12
CA PRO A 3 -32.85 -22.33 10.11
C PRO A 3 -31.75 -22.46 9.05
N ASN A 4 -32.15 -22.36 7.79
CA ASN A 4 -31.24 -22.45 6.63
C ASN A 4 -30.15 -21.37 6.82
N SER A 5 -28.89 -21.68 6.53
CA SER A 5 -27.72 -20.78 6.63
C SER A 5 -28.00 -19.39 6.05
N ASP A 6 -28.67 -19.34 4.88
CA ASP A 6 -29.09 -18.10 4.21
C ASP A 6 -30.04 -17.23 5.05
N THR A 7 -30.95 -17.84 5.81
CA THR A 7 -31.91 -17.12 6.66
C THR A 7 -31.20 -16.49 7.85
N GLN A 8 -30.21 -17.18 8.40
CA GLN A 8 -29.40 -16.65 9.50
C GLN A 8 -28.50 -15.49 9.04
N ILE A 9 -27.85 -15.61 7.87
CA ILE A 9 -27.04 -14.55 7.27
C ILE A 9 -27.88 -13.31 7.01
N ARG A 10 -29.08 -13.46 6.39
CA ARG A 10 -30.00 -12.34 6.10
C ARG A 10 -30.50 -11.67 7.38
N ALA A 11 -30.92 -12.45 8.37
CA ALA A 11 -31.40 -11.91 9.64
C ALA A 11 -30.30 -11.11 10.35
N ARG A 12 -29.09 -11.59 10.28
CA ARG A 12 -27.93 -10.93 10.88
C ARG A 12 -27.51 -9.68 10.15
N LEU A 13 -27.45 -9.68 8.80
CA LEU A 13 -27.22 -8.49 7.99
C LEU A 13 -28.23 -7.39 8.35
N LEU A 14 -29.51 -7.73 8.50
CA LEU A 14 -30.57 -6.79 8.91
C LEU A 14 -30.40 -6.30 10.33
N ALA A 15 -30.00 -7.17 11.26
CA ALA A 15 -29.74 -6.80 12.66
C ALA A 15 -28.52 -5.87 12.77
N ALA A 16 -27.42 -6.19 12.11
CA ALA A 16 -26.23 -5.38 12.06
C ALA A 16 -26.50 -4.00 11.43
N LEU A 17 -27.20 -3.94 10.29
CA LEU A 17 -27.62 -2.69 9.66
C LEU A 17 -28.46 -1.82 10.59
N ASN A 18 -29.37 -2.40 11.37
CA ASN A 18 -30.21 -1.63 12.27
C ASN A 18 -29.49 -1.20 13.56
N HIS A 19 -28.65 -2.05 14.12
CA HIS A 19 -27.98 -1.79 15.40
C HIS A 19 -26.75 -0.92 15.24
N ASP A 20 -25.85 -1.30 14.33
CA ASP A 20 -24.52 -0.71 14.23
C ASP A 20 -24.50 0.61 13.45
N LEU A 21 -25.48 0.86 12.56
CA LEU A 21 -25.63 2.16 11.90
C LEU A 21 -26.38 3.19 12.74
N ARG A 22 -27.22 2.79 13.67
CA ARG A 22 -28.08 3.73 14.42
C ARG A 22 -27.26 4.72 15.26
N ALA A 23 -26.27 4.24 16.01
CA ALA A 23 -25.45 5.10 16.87
C ALA A 23 -24.60 6.11 16.10
N PRO A 24 -23.85 5.71 15.05
CA PRO A 24 -23.06 6.65 14.24
C PRO A 24 -23.92 7.64 13.44
N LEU A 25 -25.04 7.20 12.86
CA LEU A 25 -25.99 8.11 12.20
C LEU A 25 -26.60 9.11 13.17
N ALA A 26 -26.93 8.70 14.41
CA ALA A 26 -27.37 9.59 15.44
C ALA A 26 -26.29 10.62 15.83
N ARG A 27 -25.02 10.23 15.91
CA ARG A 27 -23.89 11.16 16.16
C ARG A 27 -23.74 12.16 15.01
N ILE A 28 -23.77 11.73 13.75
CA ILE A 28 -23.72 12.59 12.58
C ILE A 28 -24.88 13.59 12.62
N ALA A 29 -26.11 13.11 12.87
CA ALA A 29 -27.30 13.97 12.94
C ALA A 29 -27.22 14.98 14.10
N THR A 30 -26.75 14.55 15.27
CA THR A 30 -26.59 15.44 16.45
C THR A 30 -25.53 16.50 16.20
N ASN A 31 -24.38 16.13 15.65
CA ASN A 31 -23.30 17.05 15.31
C ASN A 31 -23.76 18.07 14.26
N ALA A 32 -24.45 17.61 13.21
CA ALA A 32 -25.00 18.50 12.18
C ALA A 32 -26.07 19.47 12.72
N ALA A 33 -26.86 19.05 13.72
CA ALA A 33 -27.92 19.86 14.32
C ALA A 33 -27.40 20.88 15.35
N SER A 34 -26.21 20.70 15.91
CA SER A 34 -25.68 21.53 17.01
C SER A 34 -25.22 22.93 16.57
N GLY A 35 -25.16 23.25 15.28
CA GLY A 35 -24.68 24.52 14.75
C GLY A 35 -23.18 24.82 14.95
N TRP A 36 -22.49 23.97 15.72
CA TRP A 36 -21.04 23.98 15.98
C TRP A 36 -20.40 22.70 15.42
N ALA A 37 -20.93 22.23 14.29
CA ALA A 37 -20.47 20.98 13.70
C ALA A 37 -18.98 21.07 13.35
N ASP A 38 -18.18 20.21 13.96
CA ASP A 38 -16.88 19.84 13.42
C ASP A 38 -17.13 19.02 12.16
N LEU A 39 -17.12 19.69 11.02
CA LEU A 39 -17.34 19.06 9.70
C LEU A 39 -16.33 17.93 9.43
N GLY A 40 -15.10 18.08 9.95
CA GLY A 40 -14.09 17.03 9.85
C GLY A 40 -14.47 15.76 10.63
N ALA A 41 -15.01 15.91 11.84
CA ALA A 41 -15.50 14.78 12.63
C ALA A 41 -16.71 14.10 11.99
N VAL A 42 -17.63 14.89 11.40
CA VAL A 42 -18.80 14.36 10.68
C VAL A 42 -18.36 13.60 9.42
N GLU A 43 -17.44 14.16 8.64
CA GLU A 43 -16.89 13.51 7.45
C GLU A 43 -16.17 12.21 7.82
N HIS A 44 -15.32 12.23 8.84
CA HIS A 44 -14.60 11.06 9.31
C HIS A 44 -15.56 9.93 9.73
N GLU A 45 -16.58 10.25 10.53
CA GLU A 45 -17.58 9.25 10.97
C GLU A 45 -18.39 8.72 9.79
N ALA A 46 -18.81 9.59 8.86
CA ALA A 46 -19.52 9.17 7.66
C ALA A 46 -18.68 8.23 6.78
N ARG A 47 -17.39 8.54 6.59
CA ARG A 47 -16.44 7.70 5.84
C ARG A 47 -16.28 6.32 6.48
N ARG A 48 -16.10 6.27 7.81
CA ARG A 48 -16.05 4.99 8.55
C ARG A 48 -17.31 4.14 8.35
N GLN A 49 -18.50 4.77 8.33
CA GLN A 49 -19.75 4.03 8.09
C GLN A 49 -19.84 3.48 6.67
N LEU A 50 -19.38 4.24 5.67
CA LEU A 50 -19.32 3.77 4.28
C LEU A 50 -18.35 2.59 4.13
N GLU A 51 -17.19 2.63 4.80
CA GLU A 51 -16.23 1.53 4.83
C GLU A 51 -16.82 0.28 5.49
N TRP A 52 -17.48 0.44 6.63
CA TRP A 52 -18.16 -0.66 7.34
C TRP A 52 -19.27 -1.30 6.46
N LEU A 53 -20.08 -0.49 5.76
CA LEU A 53 -21.09 -0.98 4.82
C LEU A 53 -20.45 -1.72 3.64
N SER A 54 -19.35 -1.21 3.10
CA SER A 54 -18.60 -1.85 2.03
C SER A 54 -18.06 -3.21 2.45
N ASP A 55 -17.48 -3.30 3.66
CA ASP A 55 -16.99 -4.55 4.23
C ASP A 55 -18.13 -5.57 4.41
N LEU A 56 -19.28 -5.13 4.88
CA LEU A 56 -20.43 -6.00 5.07
C LEU A 56 -20.95 -6.55 3.72
N GLN A 57 -20.97 -5.72 2.67
CA GLN A 57 -21.32 -6.15 1.32
C GLN A 57 -20.30 -7.14 0.75
N GLU A 58 -19.01 -6.88 0.99
CA GLU A 58 -17.91 -7.76 0.56
C GLU A 58 -17.97 -9.10 1.28
N CYS A 59 -18.22 -9.12 2.60
CA CYS A 59 -18.45 -10.34 3.37
C CYS A 59 -19.60 -11.18 2.77
N ALA A 60 -20.75 -10.52 2.52
CA ALA A 60 -21.91 -11.21 1.97
C ALA A 60 -21.62 -11.82 0.57
N ARG A 61 -20.82 -11.13 -0.24
CA ARG A 61 -20.36 -11.63 -1.54
C ARG A 61 -19.41 -12.81 -1.38
N PHE A 62 -18.43 -12.74 -0.48
CA PHE A 62 -17.44 -13.79 -0.26
C PHE A 62 -18.03 -15.06 0.40
N GLU A 63 -19.13 -14.93 1.15
CA GLU A 63 -19.90 -16.08 1.62
C GLU A 63 -20.53 -16.88 0.46
N LEU A 64 -20.86 -16.20 -0.65
CA LEU A 64 -21.45 -16.82 -1.83
C LEU A 64 -20.41 -17.31 -2.85
N GLN A 65 -19.32 -16.56 -2.99
CA GLN A 65 -18.27 -16.84 -3.96
C GLN A 65 -16.91 -16.43 -3.41
N ALA A 66 -15.96 -17.36 -3.41
CA ALA A 66 -14.59 -17.06 -2.99
C ALA A 66 -14.00 -15.88 -3.79
N PRO A 67 -13.21 -15.00 -3.14
CA PRO A 67 -12.59 -13.88 -3.83
C PRO A 67 -11.58 -14.38 -4.88
N GLU A 68 -11.69 -13.82 -6.09
CA GLU A 68 -10.70 -14.01 -7.14
C GLU A 68 -9.52 -13.08 -6.92
N LEU A 69 -8.31 -13.59 -7.13
CA LEU A 69 -7.06 -12.83 -7.02
C LEU A 69 -6.51 -12.50 -8.40
N ALA A 70 -6.13 -11.24 -8.59
CA ALA A 70 -5.40 -10.76 -9.75
C ALA A 70 -3.90 -10.76 -9.44
N LEU A 71 -3.23 -11.91 -9.65
CA LEU A 71 -1.80 -12.04 -9.38
C LEU A 71 -0.99 -11.30 -10.45
N ALA A 72 -0.11 -10.41 -10.01
CA ALA A 72 0.83 -9.67 -10.84
C ALA A 72 2.13 -9.43 -10.06
N PRO A 73 3.27 -9.19 -10.76
CA PRO A 73 4.49 -8.74 -10.10
C PRO A 73 4.23 -7.47 -9.28
N ALA A 74 4.56 -7.51 -7.99
CA ALA A 74 4.35 -6.41 -7.06
C ALA A 74 5.67 -5.99 -6.40
N TYR A 75 5.91 -4.68 -6.36
CA TYR A 75 7.08 -4.07 -5.75
C TYR A 75 6.92 -4.07 -4.22
N LEU A 76 7.58 -5.02 -3.55
CA LEU A 76 7.32 -5.29 -2.13
C LEU A 76 7.74 -4.12 -1.23
N HIS A 77 8.88 -3.46 -1.51
CA HIS A 77 9.33 -2.33 -0.69
C HIS A 77 8.35 -1.14 -0.76
N ALA A 78 7.80 -0.84 -1.94
CA ALA A 78 6.77 0.19 -2.09
C ALA A 78 5.46 -0.18 -1.37
N LEU A 79 5.04 -1.45 -1.48
CA LEU A 79 3.83 -1.96 -0.84
C LEU A 79 3.95 -1.95 0.70
N MET A 80 5.15 -2.28 1.23
CA MET A 80 5.41 -2.43 2.66
C MET A 80 5.99 -1.17 3.33
N ARG A 81 6.02 -0.03 2.65
CA ARG A 81 6.64 1.22 3.17
C ARG A 81 6.09 1.69 4.53
N HIS A 82 4.87 1.29 4.90
CA HIS A 82 4.23 1.63 6.18
C HIS A 82 4.19 0.46 7.17
N VAL A 83 4.95 -0.61 6.89
CA VAL A 83 5.03 -1.81 7.70
C VAL A 83 6.41 -1.86 8.36
N SER A 84 6.47 -2.09 9.65
CA SER A 84 7.73 -2.25 10.37
C SER A 84 8.37 -3.60 10.03
N HIS A 85 9.66 -3.60 9.70
CA HIS A 85 10.44 -4.80 9.39
C HIS A 85 11.28 -5.21 10.59
N ASP A 86 11.43 -6.51 10.81
CA ASP A 86 12.29 -7.08 11.85
C ASP A 86 13.76 -7.24 11.42
N GLY A 87 14.17 -6.62 10.29
CA GLY A 87 15.50 -6.74 9.71
C GLY A 87 15.67 -7.95 8.77
N SER A 88 14.60 -8.72 8.50
CA SER A 88 14.63 -9.76 7.46
C SER A 88 14.75 -9.13 6.07
N GLU A 89 15.52 -9.76 5.19
CA GLU A 89 15.64 -9.33 3.80
C GLU A 89 14.30 -9.51 3.08
N LEU A 90 13.75 -8.41 2.58
CA LEU A 90 12.56 -8.41 1.74
C LEU A 90 12.99 -8.47 0.28
N PRO A 91 12.52 -9.44 -0.54
CA PRO A 91 12.81 -9.44 -1.97
C PRO A 91 12.19 -8.21 -2.66
N ALA A 92 12.73 -7.84 -3.81
CA ALA A 92 12.25 -6.69 -4.56
C ALA A 92 10.81 -6.88 -5.05
N LEU A 93 10.54 -8.04 -5.63
CA LEU A 93 9.30 -8.37 -6.33
C LEU A 93 8.78 -9.75 -5.94
N ALA A 94 7.46 -9.87 -5.85
CA ALA A 94 6.77 -11.14 -5.74
C ALA A 94 5.45 -11.12 -6.52
N LEU A 95 5.00 -12.28 -6.98
CA LEU A 95 3.75 -12.45 -7.70
C LEU A 95 2.60 -12.53 -6.69
N LEU A 96 1.83 -11.45 -6.56
CA LEU A 96 0.71 -11.38 -5.62
C LEU A 96 -0.34 -10.33 -6.07
N ASP A 97 -1.51 -10.36 -5.46
CA ASP A 97 -2.50 -9.29 -5.63
C ASP A 97 -2.22 -8.15 -4.63
N ALA A 98 -1.47 -7.14 -5.09
CA ALA A 98 -1.04 -6.01 -4.26
C ALA A 98 -2.23 -5.23 -3.68
N ARG A 99 -3.32 -5.07 -4.46
CA ARG A 99 -4.52 -4.36 -4.02
C ARG A 99 -5.23 -5.11 -2.89
N ARG A 100 -5.40 -6.42 -3.04
CA ARG A 100 -6.04 -7.26 -2.01
C ARG A 100 -5.18 -7.40 -0.77
N LEU A 101 -3.86 -7.53 -0.92
CA LEU A 101 -2.96 -7.53 0.24
C LEU A 101 -3.00 -6.18 0.97
N SER A 102 -2.96 -5.04 0.27
CA SER A 102 -3.11 -3.72 0.89
C SER A 102 -4.44 -3.58 1.65
N GLN A 103 -5.53 -4.12 1.10
CA GLN A 103 -6.84 -4.15 1.76
C GLN A 103 -6.77 -4.94 3.07
N VAL A 104 -6.16 -6.13 3.07
CA VAL A 104 -5.96 -6.94 4.28
C VAL A 104 -5.16 -6.17 5.33
N LEU A 105 -4.02 -5.59 4.93
CA LEU A 105 -3.14 -4.84 5.84
C LEU A 105 -3.84 -3.64 6.47
N ALA A 106 -4.64 -2.90 5.68
CA ALA A 106 -5.44 -1.79 6.18
C ALA A 106 -6.45 -2.26 7.25
N ARG A 107 -7.25 -3.31 6.96
CA ARG A 107 -8.26 -3.84 7.90
C ARG A 107 -7.65 -4.37 9.20
N ILE A 108 -6.49 -5.05 9.11
CA ILE A 108 -5.78 -5.55 10.29
C ILE A 108 -5.25 -4.40 11.13
N ARG A 109 -4.65 -3.39 10.52
CA ARG A 109 -4.14 -2.20 11.22
C ARG A 109 -5.27 -1.44 11.92
N ASP A 110 -6.40 -1.22 11.23
CA ASP A 110 -7.54 -0.49 11.77
C ASP A 110 -8.18 -1.23 12.95
N HIS A 111 -8.20 -2.58 12.93
CA HIS A 111 -8.70 -3.39 14.03
C HIS A 111 -7.76 -3.35 15.25
N ALA A 112 -6.46 -3.56 15.02
CA ALA A 112 -5.48 -3.69 16.08
C ALA A 112 -5.03 -2.34 16.68
N GLY A 113 -5.35 -1.22 16.04
CA GLY A 113 -5.01 0.14 16.50
C GLY A 113 -3.51 0.42 16.65
N GLY A 114 -2.64 -0.37 15.98
CA GLY A 114 -1.21 -0.34 16.21
C GLY A 114 -0.36 -0.45 14.94
N GLN A 115 0.94 -0.55 15.17
CA GLN A 115 1.89 -0.79 14.08
C GLN A 115 1.77 -2.22 13.57
N LEU A 116 1.88 -2.37 12.26
CA LEU A 116 1.94 -3.64 11.58
C LEU A 116 3.41 -4.06 11.44
N ALA A 117 3.75 -5.24 11.92
CA ALA A 117 5.09 -5.83 11.79
C ALA A 117 5.10 -6.89 10.69
N LEU A 118 6.20 -6.94 9.93
CA LEU A 118 6.46 -7.91 8.88
C LEU A 118 7.75 -8.67 9.19
N ARG A 119 7.68 -9.98 9.01
CA ARG A 119 8.83 -10.87 8.88
C ARG A 119 8.79 -11.56 7.53
N ALA A 120 9.85 -11.44 6.75
CA ALA A 120 10.03 -12.14 5.49
C ALA A 120 10.95 -13.35 5.68
N ARG A 121 10.66 -14.45 4.97
CA ARG A 121 11.52 -15.64 4.92
C ARG A 121 11.63 -16.13 3.48
N HIS A 122 12.84 -16.15 2.96
CA HIS A 122 13.12 -16.69 1.64
C HIS A 122 12.97 -18.22 1.64
N LEU A 123 12.30 -18.72 0.61
CA LEU A 123 12.11 -20.12 0.28
C LEU A 123 12.59 -20.33 -1.17
N PRO A 124 12.87 -21.56 -1.60
CA PRO A 124 13.24 -21.81 -3.00
C PRO A 124 12.14 -21.36 -3.97
N GLY A 125 12.40 -20.27 -4.72
CA GLY A 125 11.46 -19.70 -5.69
C GLY A 125 10.28 -18.92 -5.11
N GLU A 126 10.20 -18.76 -3.79
CA GLU A 126 9.08 -18.10 -3.11
C GLU A 126 9.58 -17.24 -1.94
N VAL A 127 8.71 -16.35 -1.47
CA VAL A 127 8.86 -15.66 -0.19
C VAL A 127 7.64 -15.94 0.69
N GLU A 128 7.89 -16.22 1.97
CA GLU A 128 6.86 -16.25 3.00
C GLU A 128 6.84 -14.91 3.70
N LEU A 129 5.70 -14.22 3.65
CA LEU A 129 5.45 -12.93 4.29
C LEU A 129 4.53 -13.15 5.49
N ALA A 130 5.07 -12.98 6.70
CA ALA A 130 4.33 -13.14 7.95
C ALA A 130 4.07 -11.77 8.57
N PHE A 131 2.80 -11.46 8.82
CA PHE A 131 2.33 -10.19 9.35
C PHE A 131 1.74 -10.37 10.74
N GLN A 132 1.98 -9.37 11.60
CA GLN A 132 1.36 -9.28 12.92
C GLN A 132 1.06 -7.84 13.26
N ALA A 133 -0.13 -7.58 13.82
CA ALA A 133 -0.53 -6.32 14.41
C ALA A 133 -1.13 -6.54 15.79
N GLY A 134 -1.04 -5.55 16.67
CA GLY A 134 -1.53 -5.61 18.03
C GLY A 134 -0.74 -6.57 18.94
N GLN A 135 -1.14 -6.62 20.20
CA GLN A 135 -0.53 -7.50 21.19
C GLN A 135 -1.43 -8.72 21.44
N PRO A 136 -0.87 -9.94 21.45
CA PRO A 136 -1.66 -11.13 21.77
C PRO A 136 -2.04 -11.12 23.26
N ASP A 137 -3.28 -11.50 23.53
CA ASP A 137 -3.80 -11.75 24.88
C ASP A 137 -4.41 -13.17 24.92
N GLY A 138 -3.57 -14.17 25.09
CA GLY A 138 -3.95 -15.56 25.11
C GLY A 138 -3.59 -16.38 23.86
N PRO A 139 -4.25 -17.52 23.62
CA PRO A 139 -3.95 -18.40 22.50
C PRO A 139 -4.41 -17.81 21.16
N TRP A 140 -3.67 -18.11 20.10
CA TRP A 140 -4.04 -17.75 18.75
C TRP A 140 -5.13 -18.68 18.19
N ILE A 141 -6.30 -18.14 17.87
CA ILE A 141 -7.45 -18.85 17.33
C ILE A 141 -7.65 -18.43 15.87
N GLU A 142 -7.96 -19.40 15.00
CA GLU A 142 -8.30 -19.10 13.61
C GLU A 142 -9.57 -18.27 13.51
N VAL A 143 -9.52 -17.19 12.74
CA VAL A 143 -10.69 -16.36 12.44
C VAL A 143 -11.57 -17.11 11.45
N MET A 144 -12.78 -17.46 11.88
CA MET A 144 -13.78 -18.05 10.98
C MET A 144 -14.27 -16.97 10.02
N ALA A 145 -14.01 -17.20 8.72
CA ALA A 145 -14.44 -16.27 7.66
C ALA A 145 -15.94 -16.44 7.41
N THR A 146 -16.77 -16.05 8.37
CA THR A 146 -18.24 -16.12 8.28
C THR A 146 -18.92 -15.01 9.07
N LEU A 147 -19.95 -14.44 8.50
CA LEU A 147 -20.84 -13.49 9.17
C LEU A 147 -21.66 -14.12 10.30
N ALA A 148 -21.60 -15.45 10.49
CA ALA A 148 -22.28 -16.13 11.59
C ALA A 148 -21.63 -15.88 12.97
N ASP A 149 -20.40 -15.38 13.06
CA ASP A 149 -19.76 -15.00 14.32
C ASP A 149 -19.98 -13.52 14.64
N ASP A 150 -20.78 -13.21 15.66
CA ASP A 150 -21.16 -11.85 16.08
C ASP A 150 -20.09 -11.09 16.87
N ARG A 151 -19.01 -11.74 17.18
CA ARG A 151 -17.89 -11.15 17.92
C ARG A 151 -16.81 -10.58 17.00
N ILE A 152 -16.89 -10.84 15.69
CA ILE A 152 -15.86 -10.45 14.72
C ILE A 152 -16.39 -9.33 13.83
N LEU A 153 -15.60 -8.27 13.66
CA LEU A 153 -15.94 -7.14 12.81
C LEU A 153 -15.92 -7.54 11.32
N PRO A 154 -16.83 -7.00 10.49
CA PRO A 154 -16.88 -7.29 9.05
C PRO A 154 -15.54 -7.14 8.33
N GLY A 155 -14.76 -6.09 8.62
CA GLY A 155 -13.43 -5.88 8.04
C GLY A 155 -12.45 -7.01 8.34
N VAL A 156 -12.49 -7.62 9.53
CA VAL A 156 -11.67 -8.77 9.89
C VAL A 156 -12.13 -10.03 9.16
N ILE A 157 -13.44 -10.19 8.94
CA ILE A 157 -14.00 -11.30 8.14
C ILE A 157 -13.56 -11.17 6.68
N VAL A 158 -13.63 -9.96 6.08
CA VAL A 158 -13.09 -9.67 4.73
C VAL A 158 -11.61 -10.05 4.66
N ALA A 159 -10.80 -9.61 5.64
CA ALA A 159 -9.39 -9.96 5.71
C ALA A 159 -9.17 -11.49 5.78
N ALA A 160 -9.98 -12.23 6.56
CA ALA A 160 -9.89 -13.67 6.67
C ALA A 160 -10.20 -14.38 5.33
N HIS A 161 -11.23 -13.94 4.59
CA HIS A 161 -11.53 -14.46 3.26
C HIS A 161 -10.38 -14.21 2.28
N LEU A 162 -9.83 -13.00 2.26
CA LEU A 162 -8.72 -12.63 1.36
C LEU A 162 -7.44 -13.37 1.70
N VAL A 163 -7.09 -13.46 2.99
CA VAL A 163 -5.91 -14.24 3.46
C VAL A 163 -6.06 -15.72 3.08
N ARG A 164 -7.25 -16.29 3.23
CA ARG A 164 -7.53 -17.68 2.81
C ARG A 164 -7.39 -17.85 1.28
N ALA A 165 -7.88 -16.92 0.49
CA ALA A 165 -7.69 -16.93 -0.97
C ALA A 165 -6.20 -16.84 -1.37
N MET A 166 -5.38 -16.13 -0.59
CA MET A 166 -3.91 -16.07 -0.75
C MET A 166 -3.18 -17.30 -0.16
N GLY A 167 -3.91 -18.35 0.24
CA GLY A 167 -3.32 -19.59 0.79
C GLY A 167 -2.87 -19.49 2.26
N GLY A 168 -3.21 -18.42 2.97
CA GLY A 168 -2.90 -18.21 4.37
C GLY A 168 -4.05 -18.52 5.33
N VAL A 169 -3.81 -18.30 6.63
CA VAL A 169 -4.80 -18.40 7.70
C VAL A 169 -4.67 -17.19 8.60
N LEU A 170 -5.75 -16.41 8.73
CA LEU A 170 -5.81 -15.31 9.69
C LEU A 170 -6.13 -15.86 11.08
N ARG A 171 -5.35 -15.45 12.09
CA ARG A 171 -5.53 -15.82 13.49
C ARG A 171 -5.64 -14.60 14.36
N GLN A 172 -6.46 -14.69 15.41
CA GLN A 172 -6.72 -13.64 16.40
C GLN A 172 -6.35 -14.11 17.79
N SER A 173 -5.84 -13.18 18.62
CA SER A 173 -5.62 -13.37 20.05
C SER A 173 -5.82 -12.00 20.75
N GLY A 174 -6.91 -11.82 21.48
CA GLY A 174 -7.32 -10.50 21.95
C GLY A 174 -7.50 -9.53 20.78
N ASP A 175 -6.86 -8.37 20.85
CA ASP A 175 -6.83 -7.39 19.76
C ASP A 175 -5.72 -7.68 18.72
N GLY A 176 -4.87 -8.69 18.99
CA GLY A 176 -3.80 -9.08 18.08
C GLY A 176 -4.32 -9.91 16.90
N LEU A 177 -3.85 -9.58 15.71
CA LEU A 177 -4.09 -10.32 14.45
C LEU A 177 -2.77 -10.73 13.83
N ARG A 178 -2.69 -11.95 13.30
CA ARG A 178 -1.54 -12.42 12.52
C ARG A 178 -1.96 -13.33 11.38
N PHE A 179 -1.16 -13.31 10.31
CA PHE A 179 -1.26 -14.27 9.21
C PHE A 179 0.09 -14.41 8.51
N ALA A 180 0.22 -15.45 7.70
CA ALA A 180 1.33 -15.60 6.76
C ALA A 180 0.79 -16.06 5.41
N ILE A 181 1.41 -15.58 4.33
CA ILE A 181 1.15 -15.97 2.95
C ILE A 181 2.45 -16.33 2.27
N ARG A 182 2.39 -17.13 1.22
CA ARG A 182 3.51 -17.42 0.33
C ARG A 182 3.24 -16.84 -1.03
N ALA A 183 4.26 -16.22 -1.61
CA ALA A 183 4.20 -15.64 -2.94
C ALA A 183 5.41 -16.07 -3.75
N PRO A 184 5.24 -16.53 -5.01
CA PRO A 184 6.35 -16.75 -5.92
C PRO A 184 7.16 -15.49 -6.10
N LEU A 185 8.49 -15.61 -6.24
CA LEU A 185 9.35 -14.49 -6.63
C LEU A 185 9.06 -14.11 -8.08
N ALA A 186 9.18 -12.84 -8.38
CA ALA A 186 9.07 -12.28 -9.72
C ALA A 186 10.33 -11.49 -10.08
N GLU A 187 10.60 -11.34 -11.38
CA GLU A 187 11.72 -10.58 -11.91
C GLU A 187 11.25 -9.19 -12.38
N GLU A 188 12.18 -8.23 -12.49
CA GLU A 188 11.81 -6.86 -12.89
C GLU A 188 11.28 -6.82 -14.33
N GLU A 189 11.78 -7.70 -15.21
CA GLU A 189 11.34 -7.80 -16.60
C GLU A 189 9.85 -8.14 -16.75
N ASP A 190 9.28 -8.81 -15.74
CA ASP A 190 7.85 -9.14 -15.70
C ASP A 190 6.99 -8.01 -15.10
N ALA A 191 7.62 -6.99 -14.48
CA ALA A 191 6.92 -5.96 -13.77
C ALA A 191 6.60 -4.77 -14.68
N MET A 192 5.31 -4.43 -14.80
CA MET A 192 4.88 -3.21 -15.46
C MET A 192 4.56 -2.14 -14.42
N PRO A 193 5.16 -0.94 -14.50
CA PRO A 193 4.76 0.16 -13.64
C PRO A 193 3.31 0.58 -13.93
N PRO A 194 2.60 1.17 -12.95
CA PRO A 194 1.27 1.70 -13.20
C PRO A 194 1.35 2.84 -14.21
N THR A 195 0.30 3.00 -15.02
CA THR A 195 0.19 4.18 -15.88
C THR A 195 0.22 5.45 -15.02
N PRO A 196 1.03 6.46 -15.37
CA PRO A 196 1.03 7.72 -14.64
C PRO A 196 -0.35 8.34 -14.66
N HIS A 197 -0.88 8.61 -13.48
CA HIS A 197 -2.15 9.34 -13.33
C HIS A 197 -1.97 10.38 -12.24
N PHE A 198 -1.78 11.62 -12.66
CA PHE A 198 -1.68 12.74 -11.74
C PHE A 198 -2.28 14.00 -12.37
N ASP A 199 -2.89 14.80 -11.54
CA ASP A 199 -3.37 16.13 -11.87
C ASP A 199 -2.44 17.13 -11.20
N TRP A 200 -1.51 17.70 -11.97
CA TRP A 200 -0.59 18.69 -11.46
C TRP A 200 -1.03 20.07 -11.96
N PRO A 201 -1.38 21.00 -11.04
CA PRO A 201 -2.00 22.27 -11.44
C PRO A 201 -1.12 23.15 -12.32
N GLU A 202 0.22 23.09 -12.13
CA GLU A 202 1.16 23.91 -12.89
C GLU A 202 2.49 23.18 -13.08
N PRO A 203 3.02 23.10 -14.33
CA PRO A 203 4.37 22.65 -14.61
C PRO A 203 5.41 23.51 -13.88
N PHE A 204 6.47 22.89 -13.38
CA PHE A 204 7.48 23.60 -12.58
C PHE A 204 8.93 23.25 -12.93
N GLY A 205 9.14 22.30 -13.84
CA GLY A 205 10.45 21.79 -14.22
C GLY A 205 11.17 22.62 -15.27
N ALA A 206 10.51 23.62 -15.88
CA ALA A 206 11.07 24.41 -16.95
C ALA A 206 12.45 25.00 -16.61
N GLY A 207 13.42 24.74 -17.45
CA GLY A 207 14.81 25.19 -17.26
C GLY A 207 15.70 24.25 -16.44
N HIS A 208 15.15 23.21 -15.83
CA HIS A 208 15.89 22.17 -15.11
C HIS A 208 16.07 20.91 -15.95
N ALA A 209 17.31 20.43 -16.05
CA ALA A 209 17.64 19.16 -16.68
C ALA A 209 17.72 18.05 -15.64
N ILE A 210 17.07 16.91 -15.90
CA ILE A 210 17.14 15.71 -15.09
C ILE A 210 17.85 14.62 -15.90
N LEU A 211 18.95 14.08 -15.37
CA LEU A 211 19.56 12.87 -15.91
C LEU A 211 18.84 11.64 -15.33
N LEU A 212 18.17 10.90 -16.20
CA LEU A 212 17.42 9.69 -15.86
C LEU A 212 18.24 8.44 -16.19
N LEU A 213 18.74 7.76 -15.17
CA LEU A 213 19.51 6.51 -15.28
C LEU A 213 18.66 5.33 -14.82
N GLU A 214 17.78 4.86 -15.68
CA GLU A 214 16.87 3.73 -15.45
C GLU A 214 17.05 2.69 -16.55
N PRO A 215 17.62 1.49 -16.22
CA PRO A 215 17.87 0.45 -17.21
C PRO A 215 16.61 -0.31 -17.65
N HIS A 216 15.57 -0.34 -16.83
CA HIS A 216 14.32 -1.02 -17.13
C HIS A 216 13.41 -0.14 -17.98
N GLN A 217 13.30 -0.43 -19.27
CA GLN A 217 12.62 0.41 -20.27
C GLN A 217 11.19 0.82 -19.88
N PRO A 218 10.30 -0.10 -19.38
CA PRO A 218 8.95 0.31 -18.97
C PRO A 218 8.95 1.30 -17.80
N MET A 219 9.93 1.22 -16.90
CA MET A 219 10.08 2.16 -15.80
C MET A 219 10.68 3.49 -16.28
N GLN A 220 11.61 3.43 -17.22
CA GLN A 220 12.16 4.63 -17.86
C GLN A 220 11.05 5.43 -18.56
N ASP A 221 10.19 4.76 -19.35
CA ASP A 221 9.06 5.37 -20.04
C ASP A 221 8.07 5.99 -19.03
N TYR A 222 7.76 5.27 -17.94
CA TYR A 222 6.91 5.77 -16.83
C TYR A 222 7.46 7.04 -16.18
N LEU A 223 8.75 7.05 -15.87
CA LEU A 223 9.41 8.20 -15.25
C LEU A 223 9.53 9.37 -16.23
N SER A 224 9.84 9.09 -17.48
CA SER A 224 9.94 10.12 -18.54
C SER A 224 8.61 10.85 -18.73
N GLU A 225 7.48 10.11 -18.81
CA GLU A 225 6.16 10.71 -18.95
C GLU A 225 5.83 11.64 -17.76
N ILE A 226 6.18 11.24 -16.53
CA ILE A 226 6.01 12.08 -15.34
C ILE A 226 6.86 13.34 -15.41
N LEU A 227 8.14 13.21 -15.76
CA LEU A 227 9.08 14.33 -15.80
C LEU A 227 8.75 15.31 -16.91
N GLU A 228 8.48 14.83 -18.11
CA GLU A 228 8.14 15.64 -19.29
C GLU A 228 6.82 16.39 -19.09
N SER A 229 5.81 15.77 -18.44
CA SER A 229 4.56 16.46 -18.13
C SER A 229 4.71 17.58 -17.09
N ALA A 230 5.77 17.55 -16.29
CA ALA A 230 6.16 18.63 -15.41
C ALA A 230 7.12 19.65 -16.05
N GLU A 231 7.38 19.54 -17.36
CA GLU A 231 8.27 20.39 -18.18
C GLU A 231 9.77 20.30 -17.81
N PHE A 232 10.23 19.15 -17.27
CA PHE A 232 11.67 18.91 -17.14
C PHE A 232 12.30 18.54 -18.49
N ASP A 233 13.58 18.96 -18.68
CA ASP A 233 14.43 18.50 -19.76
C ASP A 233 15.06 17.16 -19.37
N VAL A 234 14.59 16.04 -19.95
CA VAL A 234 15.03 14.69 -19.58
C VAL A 234 16.20 14.27 -20.45
N GLN A 235 17.30 13.89 -19.80
CA GLN A 235 18.51 13.37 -20.42
C GLN A 235 18.69 11.91 -20.00
N TYR A 236 19.12 11.05 -20.93
CA TYR A 236 19.32 9.61 -20.67
C TYR A 236 20.80 9.23 -20.62
N GLU A 237 21.67 10.14 -21.02
CA GLU A 237 23.11 9.99 -20.98
C GLU A 237 23.74 11.31 -20.50
N PRO A 238 24.91 11.26 -19.83
CA PRO A 238 25.68 12.46 -19.53
C PRO A 238 26.00 13.22 -20.81
N GLY A 239 25.59 14.49 -20.90
CA GLY A 239 25.76 15.34 -22.08
C GLY A 239 26.59 16.59 -21.79
N ASP A 240 26.56 17.55 -22.75
CA ASP A 240 27.26 18.83 -22.61
C ASP A 240 26.66 19.77 -21.56
N ARG A 241 25.42 19.49 -21.12
CA ARG A 241 24.74 20.27 -20.09
C ARG A 241 24.72 19.50 -18.78
N ASP A 242 25.24 20.10 -17.73
CA ASP A 242 25.18 19.55 -16.38
C ASP A 242 23.73 19.39 -15.91
N PRO A 243 23.31 18.21 -15.45
CA PRO A 243 21.97 18.02 -14.93
C PRO A 243 21.77 18.75 -13.61
N SER A 244 20.58 19.29 -13.40
CA SER A 244 20.19 19.90 -12.12
C SER A 244 20.03 18.86 -11.00
N LEU A 245 19.70 17.61 -11.40
CA LEU A 245 19.54 16.47 -10.51
C LEU A 245 19.68 15.17 -11.32
N ILE A 246 20.18 14.13 -10.67
CA ILE A 246 20.24 12.77 -11.23
C ILE A 246 19.15 11.93 -10.58
N LEU A 247 18.32 11.26 -11.38
CA LEU A 247 17.37 10.24 -10.96
C LEU A 247 17.87 8.89 -11.42
N CYS A 248 18.31 8.03 -10.51
CA CYS A 248 18.93 6.75 -10.83
C CYS A 248 18.21 5.56 -10.18
N ALA A 249 18.36 4.38 -10.79
CA ALA A 249 17.75 3.13 -10.34
C ALA A 249 18.56 2.40 -9.25
N ASP A 250 19.88 2.60 -9.23
CA ASP A 250 20.82 1.90 -8.36
C ASP A 250 22.09 2.74 -8.06
N GLU A 251 23.02 2.14 -7.30
CA GLU A 251 24.27 2.78 -6.88
C GLU A 251 25.33 2.90 -7.99
N SER A 252 25.09 2.39 -9.23
CA SER A 252 26.04 2.47 -10.35
C SER A 252 26.26 3.91 -10.84
N VAL A 253 25.44 4.85 -10.45
CA VAL A 253 25.67 6.28 -10.68
C VAL A 253 27.04 6.73 -10.18
N TRP A 254 27.56 6.10 -9.14
CA TRP A 254 28.87 6.41 -8.55
C TRP A 254 30.05 5.88 -9.38
N ASP A 255 29.81 5.02 -10.35
CA ASP A 255 30.81 4.60 -11.34
C ASP A 255 30.97 5.65 -12.47
N ILE A 256 29.96 6.50 -12.64
CA ILE A 256 29.91 7.56 -13.64
C ILE A 256 30.37 8.90 -13.06
N TRP A 257 29.91 9.21 -11.83
CA TRP A 257 30.19 10.47 -11.14
C TRP A 257 30.88 10.28 -9.80
N PRO A 258 32.01 10.98 -9.56
CA PRO A 258 32.56 11.08 -8.20
C PRO A 258 31.54 11.74 -7.26
N ARG A 259 31.35 11.19 -6.06
CA ARG A 259 30.34 11.67 -5.10
C ARG A 259 30.46 13.14 -4.76
N GLU A 260 31.71 13.65 -4.70
CA GLU A 260 32.01 15.04 -4.31
C GLU A 260 31.66 16.05 -5.42
N GLU A 261 31.56 15.62 -6.66
CA GLU A 261 31.30 16.45 -7.85
C GLU A 261 29.90 16.23 -8.43
N ALA A 262 29.16 15.23 -7.93
CA ALA A 262 27.86 14.88 -8.46
C ALA A 262 26.79 15.94 -8.10
N PRO A 263 25.90 16.24 -9.04
CA PRO A 263 24.64 16.93 -8.72
C PRO A 263 23.86 16.17 -7.65
N PRO A 264 22.80 16.76 -7.04
CA PRO A 264 21.92 16.02 -6.15
C PRO A 264 21.42 14.72 -6.80
N VAL A 265 21.59 13.57 -6.12
CA VAL A 265 21.20 12.26 -6.63
C VAL A 265 19.99 11.74 -5.87
N LEU A 266 18.88 11.51 -6.55
CA LEU A 266 17.69 10.84 -6.04
C LEU A 266 17.70 9.39 -6.51
N LEU A 267 17.60 8.46 -5.57
CA LEU A 267 17.58 7.03 -5.86
C LEU A 267 16.14 6.52 -5.91
N HIS A 268 15.75 5.93 -7.05
CA HIS A 268 14.46 5.26 -7.26
C HIS A 268 14.70 3.77 -7.48
N THR A 269 14.69 3.00 -6.40
CA THR A 269 15.26 1.65 -6.35
C THR A 269 14.26 0.57 -5.98
N LEU A 270 14.58 -0.68 -6.31
CA LEU A 270 13.84 -1.87 -5.86
C LEU A 270 14.21 -2.31 -4.45
N LEU A 271 15.46 -2.11 -4.05
CA LEU A 271 16.04 -2.59 -2.79
C LEU A 271 16.64 -1.46 -1.99
N PRO A 272 16.72 -1.57 -0.67
CA PRO A 272 17.43 -0.60 0.15
C PRO A 272 18.89 -0.47 -0.30
N PRO A 273 19.41 0.76 -0.49
CA PRO A 273 20.81 0.95 -0.83
C PRO A 273 21.72 0.63 0.38
N ALA A 274 22.97 0.27 0.09
CA ALA A 274 23.98 0.00 1.12
C ALA A 274 24.33 1.26 1.94
N ARG A 275 24.25 2.43 1.30
CA ARG A 275 24.55 3.73 1.91
C ARG A 275 23.47 4.76 1.58
N PRO A 276 22.37 4.78 2.34
CA PRO A 276 21.27 5.72 2.10
C PRO A 276 21.68 7.20 2.14
N ASP A 277 22.68 7.54 2.97
CA ASP A 277 23.15 8.91 3.16
C ASP A 277 23.92 9.48 1.94
N ASP A 278 24.30 8.63 0.98
CA ASP A 278 24.94 9.07 -0.27
C ASP A 278 23.91 9.72 -1.23
N PHE A 279 22.61 9.61 -0.95
CA PHE A 279 21.52 10.11 -1.78
C PHE A 279 20.73 11.22 -1.09
N VAL A 280 20.29 12.21 -1.84
CA VAL A 280 19.46 13.28 -1.27
C VAL A 280 18.06 12.78 -0.88
N GLU A 281 17.58 11.74 -1.54
CA GLU A 281 16.35 11.04 -1.22
C GLU A 281 16.37 9.62 -1.79
N VAL A 282 15.79 8.66 -1.07
CA VAL A 282 15.62 7.27 -1.51
C VAL A 282 14.14 6.95 -1.61
N MET A 283 13.70 6.48 -2.77
CA MET A 283 12.32 6.11 -3.06
C MET A 283 12.27 4.68 -3.59
N TYR A 284 11.25 3.93 -3.21
CA TYR A 284 11.07 2.56 -3.73
C TYR A 284 10.15 2.53 -4.94
N LYS A 285 10.54 1.73 -5.95
CA LYS A 285 9.77 1.51 -7.18
C LYS A 285 8.41 0.83 -6.92
N PRO A 286 7.34 1.23 -7.63
CA PRO A 286 7.23 2.47 -8.35
C PRO A 286 6.84 3.61 -7.38
N ALA A 287 7.55 4.71 -7.40
CA ALA A 287 7.12 5.86 -6.62
C ALA A 287 5.87 6.48 -7.27
N PRO A 288 4.82 6.83 -6.49
CA PRO A 288 3.70 7.58 -7.02
C PRO A 288 4.15 8.91 -7.63
N ALA A 289 3.60 9.28 -8.80
CA ALA A 289 3.98 10.50 -9.53
C ALA A 289 3.99 11.76 -8.64
N ALA A 290 2.95 11.95 -7.83
CA ALA A 290 2.86 13.08 -6.90
C ALA A 290 3.99 13.10 -5.86
N MET A 291 4.46 11.92 -5.40
CA MET A 291 5.55 11.81 -4.43
C MET A 291 6.89 12.14 -5.09
N LEU A 292 7.14 11.61 -6.30
CA LEU A 292 8.34 11.90 -7.08
C LEU A 292 8.45 13.40 -7.39
N LEU A 293 7.40 13.99 -7.95
CA LEU A 293 7.37 15.42 -8.28
C LEU A 293 7.53 16.31 -7.04
N SER A 294 6.94 15.93 -5.90
CA SER A 294 7.12 16.65 -4.64
C SER A 294 8.57 16.58 -4.13
N ALA A 295 9.24 15.43 -4.30
CA ALA A 295 10.64 15.28 -3.94
C ALA A 295 11.54 16.15 -4.83
N LEU A 296 11.35 16.09 -6.15
CA LEU A 296 12.10 16.92 -7.11
C LEU A 296 11.95 18.42 -6.81
N ARG A 297 10.73 18.87 -6.55
CA ARG A 297 10.45 20.27 -6.21
C ARG A 297 11.21 20.72 -4.95
N ARG A 298 11.20 19.92 -3.89
CA ARG A 298 11.94 20.22 -2.66
C ARG A 298 13.45 20.30 -2.91
N ARG A 299 14.00 19.38 -3.72
CA ARG A 299 15.44 19.26 -3.92
C ARG A 299 16.01 20.29 -4.89
N LEU A 300 15.20 20.75 -5.83
CA LEU A 300 15.58 21.82 -6.76
C LEU A 300 15.25 23.24 -6.21
N GLU A 301 14.73 23.32 -4.99
CA GLU A 301 14.35 24.60 -4.32
C GLU A 301 13.41 25.47 -5.18
N ILE A 302 12.59 24.85 -6.02
CA ILE A 302 11.67 25.55 -6.90
C ILE A 302 10.53 26.14 -6.06
N ARG A 303 10.49 27.48 -5.96
CA ARG A 303 9.41 28.22 -5.31
C ARG A 303 8.35 28.56 -6.35
N ILE A 304 7.06 28.47 -5.98
CA ILE A 304 5.93 29.00 -6.76
C ILE A 304 5.78 30.48 -6.46
#